data_0b95413e9908cb97e73b4e00f3a001a5
#
_entry.id   0b95413e9908cb97e73b4e00f3a001a5
#
_cell.length_a   1.000
_cell.length_b   1.000
_cell.length_c   1.000
_cell.angle_alpha   90.00
_cell.angle_beta   90.00
_cell.angle_gamma   90.00
#
_symmetry.space_group_name_H-M   'P 1'
#
loop_
_entity.id
_entity.type
_entity.pdbx_description
1 polymer ?
#
loop_
_entity_poly.entity_id
_entity_poly.type
_entity_poly.pdbx_seq_one_letter_code
_entity_poly.pdbx_strand_id
1 'polypeptide(L)'
;MKKQKKDRKKTDIFMIIVLFLGIGLFSYPFVSDAVNSYFDQQLVQYYQQKANNENEEAVAKLKEKQDKQNAELAKDGNNPGVAVFNDAVSNEQQKKIKKEQSYLKQHTIATLTIPKIKVSLPIFDQTNELFLQNGVSLLEGTSIPSGGPSTHSVLSTHRGLPEAKLFTDLPKLKKTDVFYIDINNERLAYEVDQIKTIEPTDTQDLLIQDGEDLITLMTCTPYMVNTHRLLVRGHRIPYKPEAEKEIKETINHNRNKLFIWIGGIILAVLLSLFIFRKIKKKRTH
;
A
#
# COMPACT_ATOMS: atom_id res chain seq x y z
N MET A 1 34.93 0.17 48.56
CA MET A 1 34.58 1.16 47.50
C MET A 1 34.72 0.66 46.07
N LYS A 2 35.71 -0.14 45.67
CA LYS A 2 35.81 -0.69 44.26
C LYS A 2 34.65 -1.58 43.82
N LYS A 3 34.05 -2.42 44.71
CA LYS A 3 32.95 -3.34 44.40
C LYS A 3 31.65 -2.61 44.08
N GLN A 4 31.27 -1.58 44.84
CA GLN A 4 30.09 -0.74 44.57
C GLN A 4 30.16 0.04 43.26
N LYS A 5 31.35 0.47 42.82
CA LYS A 5 31.53 1.16 41.53
C LYS A 5 31.37 0.21 40.34
N LYS A 6 31.69 -1.09 40.49
CA LYS A 6 31.57 -2.13 39.46
C LYS A 6 30.11 -2.54 39.24
N ASP A 7 29.32 -2.62 40.33
CA ASP A 7 27.89 -2.99 40.25
C ASP A 7 27.04 -1.86 39.66
N ARG A 8 27.34 -0.61 40.00
CA ARG A 8 26.68 0.57 39.37
C ARG A 8 26.93 0.65 37.87
N LYS A 9 28.12 0.32 37.36
CA LYS A 9 28.40 0.29 35.92
C LYS A 9 27.58 -0.79 35.20
N LYS A 10 27.39 -1.95 35.81
CA LYS A 10 26.54 -3.03 35.25
C LYS A 10 25.07 -2.59 35.17
N THR A 11 24.57 -1.94 36.22
CA THR A 11 23.19 -1.41 36.22
C THR A 11 22.99 -0.32 35.17
N ASP A 12 23.95 0.61 35.01
CA ASP A 12 23.89 1.66 33.99
C ASP A 12 23.87 1.05 32.57
N ILE A 13 24.69 0.02 32.30
CA ILE A 13 24.73 -0.70 31.02
C ILE A 13 23.40 -1.44 30.80
N PHE A 14 22.89 -2.12 31.81
CA PHE A 14 21.62 -2.82 31.72
C PHE A 14 20.45 -1.87 31.39
N MET A 15 20.38 -0.71 32.06
CA MET A 15 19.36 0.32 31.78
C MET A 15 19.44 0.83 30.34
N ILE A 16 20.66 1.00 29.80
CA ILE A 16 20.86 1.42 28.41
C ILE A 16 20.36 0.34 27.44
N ILE A 17 20.67 -0.93 27.72
CA ILE A 17 20.19 -2.07 26.88
C ILE A 17 18.67 -2.11 26.87
N VAL A 18 18.03 -2.00 28.05
CA VAL A 18 16.56 -1.98 28.17
C VAL A 18 15.97 -0.79 27.42
N LEU A 19 16.58 0.38 27.52
CA LEU A 19 16.14 1.57 26.77
C LEU A 19 16.18 1.34 25.25
N PHE A 20 17.30 0.82 24.73
CA PHE A 20 17.41 0.55 23.29
C PHE A 20 16.49 -0.57 22.81
N LEU A 21 16.26 -1.60 23.63
CA LEU A 21 15.26 -2.63 23.35
C LEU A 21 13.85 -2.02 23.27
N GLY A 22 13.49 -1.16 24.22
CA GLY A 22 12.19 -0.46 24.23
C GLY A 22 12.01 0.42 23.00
N ILE A 23 13.03 1.21 22.63
CA ILE A 23 13.01 2.03 21.41
C ILE A 23 12.88 1.15 20.17
N GLY A 24 13.62 0.04 20.09
CA GLY A 24 13.56 -0.90 18.97
C GLY A 24 12.17 -1.52 18.79
N LEU A 25 11.57 -2.02 19.87
CA LEU A 25 10.21 -2.60 19.84
C LEU A 25 9.15 -1.56 19.45
N PHE A 26 9.24 -0.36 20.01
CA PHE A 26 8.30 0.72 19.67
C PHE A 26 8.44 1.20 18.22
N SER A 27 9.67 1.26 17.71
CA SER A 27 9.95 1.74 16.35
C SER A 27 9.65 0.69 15.27
N TYR A 28 9.55 -0.60 15.63
CA TYR A 28 9.42 -1.72 14.68
C TYR A 28 8.29 -1.52 13.65
N PRO A 29 7.02 -1.25 14.01
CA PRO A 29 5.95 -1.12 13.03
C PRO A 29 6.17 0.06 12.08
N PHE A 30 6.73 1.16 12.56
CA PHE A 30 6.99 2.34 11.73
C PHE A 30 8.14 2.14 10.76
N VAL A 31 9.20 1.48 11.21
CA VAL A 31 10.35 1.16 10.35
C VAL A 31 9.97 0.13 9.30
N SER A 32 9.23 -0.90 9.69
CA SER A 32 8.76 -1.94 8.78
C SER A 32 7.86 -1.37 7.69
N ASP A 33 6.87 -0.54 8.06
CA ASP A 33 6.01 0.16 7.11
C ASP A 33 6.81 1.11 6.18
N ALA A 34 7.86 1.77 6.69
CA ALA A 34 8.71 2.61 5.87
C ALA A 34 9.58 1.81 4.88
N VAL A 35 10.06 0.64 5.28
CA VAL A 35 10.79 -0.30 4.41
C VAL A 35 9.87 -0.83 3.31
N ASN A 36 8.68 -1.30 3.66
CA ASN A 36 7.71 -1.77 2.68
C ASN A 36 7.30 -0.65 1.72
N SER A 37 6.98 0.54 2.23
CA SER A 37 6.69 1.71 1.37
C SER A 37 7.83 2.02 0.39
N TYR A 38 9.08 1.83 0.78
CA TYR A 38 10.22 2.02 -0.12
C TYR A 38 10.24 0.99 -1.25
N PHE A 39 9.97 -0.29 -0.96
CA PHE A 39 9.88 -1.34 -1.99
C PHE A 39 8.67 -1.14 -2.90
N ASP A 40 7.51 -0.77 -2.37
CA ASP A 40 6.32 -0.43 -3.16
C ASP A 40 6.62 0.70 -4.15
N GLN A 41 7.34 1.74 -3.69
CA GLN A 41 7.73 2.84 -4.57
C GLN A 41 8.73 2.42 -5.67
N GLN A 42 9.56 1.40 -5.44
CA GLN A 42 10.38 0.82 -6.51
C GLN A 42 9.54 0.14 -7.58
N LEU A 43 8.47 -0.56 -7.20
CA LEU A 43 7.53 -1.17 -8.14
C LEU A 43 6.75 -0.10 -8.92
N VAL A 44 6.25 0.93 -8.23
CA VAL A 44 5.58 2.08 -8.85
C VAL A 44 6.49 2.76 -9.87
N GLN A 45 7.74 3.06 -9.50
CA GLN A 45 8.72 3.68 -10.41
C GLN A 45 9.08 2.77 -11.59
N TYR A 46 9.26 1.47 -11.34
CA TYR A 46 9.51 0.50 -12.40
C TYR A 46 8.38 0.48 -13.41
N TYR A 47 7.13 0.44 -12.95
CA TYR A 47 5.96 0.47 -13.83
C TYR A 47 5.90 1.77 -14.65
N GLN A 48 6.08 2.92 -14.01
CA GLN A 48 6.09 4.23 -14.69
C GLN A 48 7.21 4.32 -15.74
N GLN A 49 8.42 3.82 -15.42
CA GLN A 49 9.52 3.79 -16.37
C GLN A 49 9.25 2.84 -17.54
N LYS A 50 8.68 1.67 -17.25
CA LYS A 50 8.29 0.70 -18.29
C LYS A 50 7.26 1.33 -19.21
N ALA A 51 6.21 1.92 -18.68
CA ALA A 51 5.17 2.61 -19.43
C ALA A 51 5.75 3.74 -20.32
N ASN A 52 6.63 4.59 -19.78
CA ASN A 52 7.27 5.67 -20.54
C ASN A 52 8.23 5.18 -21.63
N ASN A 53 8.77 3.98 -21.53
CA ASN A 53 9.71 3.40 -22.50
C ASN A 53 9.05 2.48 -23.51
N GLU A 54 7.80 2.08 -23.30
CA GLU A 54 7.06 1.28 -24.28
C GLU A 54 6.69 2.13 -25.50
N ASN A 55 6.76 1.50 -26.69
CA ASN A 55 6.33 2.12 -27.93
C ASN A 55 4.80 2.37 -27.88
N GLU A 56 4.36 3.54 -28.33
CA GLU A 56 2.93 3.92 -28.38
C GLU A 56 2.05 2.84 -29.05
N GLU A 57 2.56 2.18 -30.09
CA GLU A 57 1.85 1.07 -30.75
C GLU A 57 1.65 -0.15 -29.83
N ALA A 58 2.65 -0.48 -29.01
CA ALA A 58 2.56 -1.59 -28.05
C ALA A 58 1.55 -1.26 -26.93
N VAL A 59 1.56 -0.02 -26.45
CA VAL A 59 0.60 0.47 -25.44
C VAL A 59 -0.82 0.46 -26.00
N ALA A 60 -1.01 0.91 -27.24
CA ALA A 60 -2.32 0.91 -27.90
C ALA A 60 -2.87 -0.51 -28.09
N LYS A 61 -2.04 -1.47 -28.51
CA LYS A 61 -2.41 -2.89 -28.62
C LYS A 61 -2.78 -3.51 -27.27
N LEU A 62 -2.04 -3.16 -26.20
CA LEU A 62 -2.34 -3.63 -24.85
C LEU A 62 -3.70 -3.09 -24.38
N LYS A 63 -3.93 -1.81 -24.57
CA LYS A 63 -5.21 -1.15 -24.24
C LYS A 63 -6.37 -1.79 -25.02
N GLU A 64 -6.23 -1.97 -26.34
CA GLU A 64 -7.26 -2.63 -27.14
C GLU A 64 -7.59 -4.04 -26.64
N LYS A 65 -6.57 -4.82 -26.23
CA LYS A 65 -6.77 -6.14 -25.63
C LYS A 65 -7.55 -6.06 -24.33
N GLN A 66 -7.20 -5.13 -23.45
CA GLN A 66 -7.86 -4.91 -22.16
C GLN A 66 -9.32 -4.46 -22.35
N ASP A 67 -9.56 -3.54 -23.27
CA ASP A 67 -10.90 -3.06 -23.60
C ASP A 67 -11.79 -4.17 -24.16
N LYS A 68 -11.24 -5.07 -25.00
CA LYS A 68 -11.95 -6.27 -25.47
C LYS A 68 -12.31 -7.21 -24.33
N GLN A 69 -11.36 -7.48 -23.43
CA GLN A 69 -11.60 -8.32 -22.25
C GLN A 69 -12.70 -7.72 -21.34
N ASN A 70 -12.65 -6.41 -21.10
CA ASN A 70 -13.67 -5.73 -20.32
C ASN A 70 -15.04 -5.76 -21.02
N ALA A 71 -15.10 -5.57 -22.32
CA ALA A 71 -16.34 -5.64 -23.09
C ALA A 71 -16.95 -7.06 -23.11
N GLU A 72 -16.14 -8.11 -23.18
CA GLU A 72 -16.58 -9.50 -23.05
C GLU A 72 -17.15 -9.74 -21.65
N LEU A 73 -16.44 -9.33 -20.61
CA LEU A 73 -16.88 -9.45 -19.23
C LEU A 73 -18.20 -8.71 -18.97
N ALA A 74 -18.38 -7.51 -19.57
CA ALA A 74 -19.64 -6.76 -19.46
C ALA A 74 -20.82 -7.47 -20.13
N LYS A 75 -20.59 -8.20 -21.24
CA LYS A 75 -21.65 -8.96 -21.96
C LYS A 75 -22.04 -10.25 -21.22
N ASP A 76 -21.05 -10.98 -20.73
CA ASP A 76 -21.27 -12.29 -20.10
C ASP A 76 -21.76 -12.17 -18.65
N GLY A 77 -21.74 -10.96 -18.09
CA GLY A 77 -21.97 -10.70 -16.68
C GLY A 77 -20.76 -11.03 -15.83
N ASN A 78 -20.28 -10.05 -15.06
CA ASN A 78 -19.18 -10.31 -14.14
C ASN A 78 -19.64 -11.14 -12.94
N ASN A 79 -18.79 -12.08 -12.53
CA ASN A 79 -18.99 -12.86 -11.32
C ASN A 79 -17.80 -12.61 -10.39
N PRO A 80 -17.82 -11.52 -9.59
CA PRO A 80 -16.73 -11.17 -8.70
C PRO A 80 -16.45 -12.33 -7.73
N GLY A 81 -15.23 -12.85 -7.78
CA GLY A 81 -14.80 -13.89 -6.85
C GLY A 81 -14.89 -13.39 -5.42
N VAL A 82 -15.34 -14.24 -4.51
CA VAL A 82 -15.20 -13.98 -3.08
C VAL A 82 -13.71 -14.04 -2.79
N ALA A 83 -13.06 -12.88 -2.62
CA ALA A 83 -11.63 -12.85 -2.28
C ALA A 83 -11.43 -13.64 -0.99
N VAL A 84 -10.82 -14.80 -1.12
CA VAL A 84 -10.49 -15.67 0.02
C VAL A 84 -9.29 -15.04 0.71
N PHE A 85 -9.54 -14.10 1.61
CA PHE A 85 -8.57 -13.65 2.60
C PHE A 85 -8.42 -14.79 3.62
N ASN A 86 -7.77 -15.88 3.23
CA ASN A 86 -7.43 -16.95 4.14
C ASN A 86 -6.16 -16.57 4.90
N ASP A 87 -6.28 -16.46 6.22
CA ASP A 87 -5.19 -16.18 7.17
C ASP A 87 -4.11 -17.28 7.27
N ALA A 88 -4.04 -18.19 6.31
CA ALA A 88 -3.09 -19.29 6.32
C ALA A 88 -1.81 -18.95 5.54
N VAL A 89 -0.92 -18.20 6.17
CA VAL A 89 0.46 -18.05 5.69
C VAL A 89 1.29 -19.27 6.08
N SER A 90 1.67 -20.09 5.11
CA SER A 90 2.65 -21.16 5.32
C SER A 90 4.08 -20.62 5.33
N ASN A 91 4.85 -21.00 6.37
CA ASN A 91 6.20 -20.53 6.70
C ASN A 91 7.34 -20.98 5.74
N GLU A 92 7.11 -21.19 4.45
CA GLU A 92 8.14 -21.62 3.50
C GLU A 92 8.87 -20.49 2.72
N GLN A 93 8.62 -19.21 3.06
CA GLN A 93 8.90 -18.07 2.17
C GLN A 93 10.28 -17.40 2.27
N GLN A 94 11.18 -17.78 3.18
CA GLN A 94 12.43 -17.01 3.38
C GLN A 94 13.54 -17.19 2.30
N LYS A 95 13.40 -18.04 1.29
CA LYS A 95 14.43 -18.30 0.26
C LYS A 95 14.22 -17.62 -1.11
N LYS A 96 13.23 -16.69 -1.27
CA LYS A 96 12.79 -16.23 -2.60
C LYS A 96 12.94 -14.74 -2.93
N ILE A 97 13.53 -13.88 -2.13
CA ILE A 97 13.47 -12.40 -2.27
C ILE A 97 13.77 -11.89 -3.70
N LYS A 98 14.81 -12.38 -4.38
CA LYS A 98 15.09 -11.95 -5.78
C LYS A 98 14.06 -12.49 -6.79
N LYS A 99 13.52 -13.66 -6.56
CA LYS A 99 12.51 -14.30 -7.43
C LYS A 99 11.14 -13.65 -7.22
N GLU A 100 10.84 -13.22 -5.99
CA GLU A 100 9.63 -12.48 -5.62
C GLU A 100 9.57 -11.10 -6.26
N GLN A 101 10.64 -10.31 -6.22
CA GLN A 101 10.66 -8.98 -6.86
C GLN A 101 10.47 -9.05 -8.37
N SER A 102 11.05 -10.05 -9.05
CA SER A 102 10.81 -10.26 -10.48
C SER A 102 9.36 -10.63 -10.76
N TYR A 103 8.77 -11.47 -9.92
CA TYR A 103 7.37 -11.89 -10.02
C TYR A 103 6.42 -10.71 -9.79
N LEU A 104 6.62 -9.92 -8.74
CA LEU A 104 5.85 -8.70 -8.48
C LEU A 104 5.92 -7.72 -9.66
N LYS A 105 7.12 -7.48 -10.22
CA LYS A 105 7.30 -6.60 -11.39
C LYS A 105 6.55 -7.10 -12.63
N GLN A 106 6.54 -8.41 -12.85
CA GLN A 106 5.88 -9.03 -14.02
C GLN A 106 4.36 -8.88 -13.94
N HIS A 107 3.80 -8.94 -12.73
CA HIS A 107 2.35 -8.89 -12.48
C HIS A 107 1.83 -7.47 -12.14
N THR A 108 2.70 -6.46 -12.12
CA THR A 108 2.25 -5.06 -11.93
C THR A 108 1.65 -4.53 -13.24
N ILE A 109 0.37 -4.17 -13.21
CA ILE A 109 -0.39 -3.70 -14.39
C ILE A 109 -0.75 -2.22 -14.34
N ALA A 110 -0.69 -1.59 -13.15
CA ALA A 110 -1.07 -0.19 -12.93
C ALA A 110 -0.52 0.29 -11.59
N THR A 111 -0.75 1.57 -11.26
CA THR A 111 -0.49 2.12 -9.94
C THR A 111 -1.70 2.88 -9.42
N LEU A 112 -1.97 2.78 -8.11
CA LEU A 112 -3.01 3.52 -7.40
C LEU A 112 -2.39 4.62 -6.54
N THR A 113 -2.90 5.85 -6.63
CA THR A 113 -2.52 6.95 -5.74
C THR A 113 -3.75 7.56 -5.09
N ILE A 114 -3.75 7.66 -3.75
CA ILE A 114 -4.81 8.27 -2.92
C ILE A 114 -4.18 9.37 -2.07
N PRO A 115 -4.13 10.64 -2.54
CA PRO A 115 -3.44 11.73 -1.85
C PRO A 115 -3.95 11.99 -0.43
N LYS A 116 -5.26 11.95 -0.22
CA LYS A 116 -5.92 12.20 1.05
C LYS A 116 -5.37 11.38 2.22
N ILE A 117 -5.00 10.13 1.96
CA ILE A 117 -4.47 9.19 2.96
C ILE A 117 -2.99 8.85 2.73
N LYS A 118 -2.35 9.56 1.79
CA LYS A 118 -0.93 9.40 1.43
C LYS A 118 -0.57 7.95 1.07
N VAL A 119 -1.40 7.33 0.23
CA VAL A 119 -1.18 5.98 -0.30
C VAL A 119 -0.76 6.09 -1.76
N SER A 120 0.28 5.35 -2.13
CA SER A 120 0.71 5.12 -3.51
C SER A 120 1.24 3.69 -3.59
N LEU A 121 0.54 2.82 -4.35
CA LEU A 121 0.74 1.37 -4.35
C LEU A 121 0.72 0.82 -5.79
N PRO A 122 1.49 -0.26 -6.08
CA PRO A 122 1.32 -1.01 -7.32
C PRO A 122 -0.02 -1.74 -7.33
N ILE A 123 -0.60 -1.94 -8.53
CA ILE A 123 -1.77 -2.79 -8.76
C ILE A 123 -1.32 -4.04 -9.49
N PHE A 124 -1.69 -5.20 -8.97
CA PHE A 124 -1.39 -6.52 -9.52
C PHE A 124 -2.60 -7.10 -10.26
N ASP A 125 -2.34 -7.91 -11.29
CA ASP A 125 -3.34 -8.46 -12.24
C ASP A 125 -4.22 -9.57 -11.67
N GLN A 126 -3.92 -10.07 -10.48
CA GLN A 126 -4.67 -11.16 -9.82
C GLN A 126 -4.60 -11.05 -8.31
N THR A 127 -5.41 -11.83 -7.59
CA THR A 127 -5.44 -11.86 -6.13
C THR A 127 -4.71 -13.06 -5.58
N ASN A 128 -3.66 -12.84 -4.78
CA ASN A 128 -3.00 -13.81 -3.93
C ASN A 128 -2.38 -13.12 -2.71
N GLU A 129 -1.99 -13.89 -1.69
CA GLU A 129 -1.48 -13.35 -0.44
C GLU A 129 -0.21 -12.49 -0.62
N LEU A 130 0.71 -12.90 -1.52
CA LEU A 130 1.92 -12.13 -1.82
C LEU A 130 1.57 -10.73 -2.36
N PHE A 131 0.60 -10.64 -3.26
CA PHE A 131 0.18 -9.36 -3.83
C PHE A 131 -0.58 -8.49 -2.82
N LEU A 132 -1.46 -9.10 -2.01
CA LEU A 132 -2.19 -8.39 -0.96
C LEU A 132 -1.28 -7.78 0.13
N GLN A 133 -0.10 -8.38 0.36
CA GLN A 133 0.91 -7.87 1.30
C GLN A 133 1.79 -6.78 0.70
N ASN A 134 1.96 -6.72 -0.64
CA ASN A 134 2.90 -5.84 -1.33
C ASN A 134 2.22 -4.78 -2.22
N GLY A 135 0.92 -4.62 -2.15
CA GLY A 135 0.19 -3.64 -2.95
C GLY A 135 -1.29 -3.94 -3.01
N VAL A 136 -1.90 -3.60 -4.13
CA VAL A 136 -3.33 -3.74 -4.39
C VAL A 136 -3.55 -4.81 -5.45
N SER A 137 -4.45 -5.74 -5.20
CA SER A 137 -4.79 -6.85 -6.09
C SER A 137 -6.09 -6.58 -6.83
N LEU A 138 -6.11 -6.85 -8.13
CA LEU A 138 -7.33 -6.88 -8.91
C LEU A 138 -8.14 -8.13 -8.51
N LEU A 139 -9.39 -7.95 -8.10
CA LEU A 139 -10.28 -9.04 -7.76
C LEU A 139 -10.67 -9.81 -9.04
N GLU A 140 -10.55 -11.13 -8.99
CA GLU A 140 -10.94 -11.99 -10.10
C GLU A 140 -12.41 -11.81 -10.47
N GLY A 141 -12.73 -11.86 -11.78
CA GLY A 141 -14.08 -11.66 -12.29
C GLY A 141 -14.51 -10.20 -12.31
N THR A 142 -13.61 -9.23 -12.10
CA THR A 142 -13.87 -7.80 -12.26
C THR A 142 -13.06 -7.21 -13.42
N SER A 143 -13.44 -6.02 -13.90
CA SER A 143 -12.80 -5.38 -15.05
C SER A 143 -11.34 -5.01 -14.76
N ILE A 144 -10.49 -5.05 -15.78
CA ILE A 144 -9.16 -4.43 -15.73
C ILE A 144 -9.33 -2.91 -15.56
N PRO A 145 -8.53 -2.22 -14.71
CA PRO A 145 -8.73 -0.81 -14.38
C PRO A 145 -8.26 0.14 -15.50
N SER A 146 -8.54 -0.20 -16.77
CA SER A 146 -8.26 0.63 -17.93
C SER A 146 -9.31 1.72 -18.18
N GLY A 147 -10.40 1.71 -17.41
CA GLY A 147 -11.53 2.61 -17.56
C GLY A 147 -12.42 2.26 -18.75
N GLY A 148 -13.44 3.07 -18.98
CA GLY A 148 -14.38 2.94 -20.08
C GLY A 148 -15.80 2.58 -19.62
N PRO A 149 -16.81 2.78 -20.52
CA PRO A 149 -18.19 2.50 -20.17
C PRO A 149 -18.45 1.02 -19.90
N SER A 150 -19.34 0.74 -18.97
CA SER A 150 -19.69 -0.61 -18.52
C SER A 150 -18.48 -1.38 -17.97
N THR A 151 -17.62 -0.71 -17.17
CA THR A 151 -16.51 -1.32 -16.45
C THR A 151 -16.64 -1.12 -14.96
N HIS A 152 -16.29 -2.15 -14.19
CA HIS A 152 -16.19 -2.06 -12.73
C HIS A 152 -14.99 -2.88 -12.26
N SER A 153 -13.92 -2.21 -11.86
CA SER A 153 -12.72 -2.83 -11.29
C SER A 153 -12.81 -2.84 -9.78
N VAL A 154 -12.53 -3.97 -9.15
CA VAL A 154 -12.45 -4.07 -7.69
C VAL A 154 -11.00 -4.30 -7.28
N LEU A 155 -10.47 -3.37 -6.51
CA LEU A 155 -9.09 -3.32 -6.08
C LEU A 155 -9.01 -3.58 -4.57
N SER A 156 -8.40 -4.70 -4.18
CA SER A 156 -8.38 -5.14 -2.79
C SER A 156 -6.98 -5.21 -2.20
N THR A 157 -6.84 -4.90 -0.91
CA THR A 157 -5.63 -5.15 -0.13
C THR A 157 -5.93 -5.19 1.37
N HIS A 158 -4.93 -5.64 2.14
CA HIS A 158 -5.04 -5.77 3.59
C HIS A 158 -5.23 -4.44 4.32
N ARG A 159 -5.79 -4.56 5.53
CA ARG A 159 -5.92 -3.51 6.53
C ARG A 159 -5.44 -4.01 7.87
N GLY A 160 -4.57 -3.24 8.52
CA GLY A 160 -4.11 -3.55 9.88
C GLY A 160 -2.92 -4.50 9.94
N LEU A 161 -2.16 -4.67 8.86
CA LEU A 161 -0.87 -5.35 8.94
C LEU A 161 0.12 -4.50 9.74
N PRO A 162 0.85 -5.08 10.71
CA PRO A 162 1.86 -4.34 11.47
C PRO A 162 3.00 -3.81 10.61
N GLU A 163 3.30 -4.53 9.51
CA GLU A 163 4.44 -4.27 8.64
C GLU A 163 4.15 -3.28 7.52
N ALA A 164 2.88 -3.09 7.14
CA ALA A 164 2.50 -2.27 6.00
C ALA A 164 1.18 -1.53 6.20
N LYS A 165 1.17 -0.24 5.85
CA LYS A 165 -0.01 0.61 6.00
C LYS A 165 -1.15 0.20 5.07
N LEU A 166 -0.87 -0.08 3.79
CA LEU A 166 -1.82 -0.45 2.75
C LEU A 166 -3.15 0.33 2.87
N PHE A 167 -4.30 -0.35 2.98
CA PHE A 167 -5.61 0.29 3.16
C PHE A 167 -6.03 0.52 4.63
N THR A 168 -5.09 0.57 5.57
CA THR A 168 -5.38 0.84 7.00
C THR A 168 -6.16 2.14 7.18
N ASP A 169 -5.85 3.16 6.39
CA ASP A 169 -6.51 4.47 6.44
C ASP A 169 -7.68 4.65 5.45
N LEU A 170 -8.07 3.61 4.70
CA LEU A 170 -9.18 3.69 3.74
C LEU A 170 -10.49 4.24 4.36
N PRO A 171 -10.86 3.93 5.61
CA PRO A 171 -12.05 4.49 6.25
C PRO A 171 -12.03 6.00 6.48
N LYS A 172 -10.89 6.66 6.29
CA LYS A 172 -10.78 8.12 6.38
C LYS A 172 -11.25 8.85 5.13
N LEU A 173 -11.46 8.11 4.03
CA LEU A 173 -12.03 8.66 2.81
C LEU A 173 -13.48 9.03 3.01
N LYS A 174 -13.90 10.08 2.30
CA LYS A 174 -15.27 10.60 2.28
C LYS A 174 -15.74 10.72 0.85
N LYS A 175 -17.05 10.84 0.64
CA LYS A 175 -17.60 11.22 -0.66
C LYS A 175 -16.93 12.50 -1.13
N THR A 176 -16.69 12.61 -2.42
CA THR A 176 -15.96 13.67 -3.12
C THR A 176 -14.42 13.67 -2.97
N ASP A 177 -13.84 12.78 -2.13
CA ASP A 177 -12.38 12.57 -2.18
C ASP A 177 -12.01 11.89 -3.52
N VAL A 178 -10.82 12.20 -4.04
CA VAL A 178 -10.39 11.72 -5.37
C VAL A 178 -9.19 10.77 -5.22
N PHE A 179 -9.18 9.72 -6.02
CA PHE A 179 -8.04 8.84 -6.19
C PHE A 179 -7.71 8.65 -7.68
N TYR A 180 -6.50 8.19 -7.97
CA TYR A 180 -5.95 8.14 -9.31
C TYR A 180 -5.39 6.76 -9.64
N ILE A 181 -5.59 6.34 -10.90
CA ILE A 181 -4.98 5.13 -11.47
C ILE A 181 -4.08 5.55 -12.62
N ASP A 182 -2.82 5.17 -12.58
CA ASP A 182 -1.89 5.30 -13.71
C ASP A 182 -1.79 3.96 -14.41
N ILE A 183 -2.28 3.88 -15.65
CA ILE A 183 -2.29 2.69 -16.50
C ILE A 183 -2.13 3.07 -17.97
N ASN A 184 -1.36 2.29 -18.75
CA ASN A 184 -1.20 2.49 -20.19
C ASN A 184 -0.81 3.93 -20.59
N ASN A 185 0.09 4.57 -19.84
CA ASN A 185 0.48 5.97 -20.00
C ASN A 185 -0.65 6.99 -19.82
N GLU A 186 -1.80 6.56 -19.33
CA GLU A 186 -2.93 7.44 -19.01
C GLU A 186 -3.09 7.54 -17.50
N ARG A 187 -3.54 8.70 -17.02
CA ARG A 187 -3.96 8.92 -15.64
C ARG A 187 -5.46 9.08 -15.58
N LEU A 188 -6.09 8.14 -14.88
CA LEU A 188 -7.52 8.10 -14.67
C LEU A 188 -7.84 8.66 -13.29
N ALA A 189 -8.85 9.54 -13.18
CA ALA A 189 -9.29 10.12 -11.92
C ALA A 189 -10.69 9.61 -11.56
N TYR A 190 -10.87 9.24 -10.29
CA TYR A 190 -12.14 8.73 -9.75
C TYR A 190 -12.52 9.49 -8.49
N GLU A 191 -13.75 9.99 -8.44
CA GLU A 191 -14.33 10.67 -7.28
C GLU A 191 -15.18 9.68 -6.48
N VAL A 192 -14.95 9.61 -5.16
CA VAL A 192 -15.69 8.72 -4.27
C VAL A 192 -17.16 9.12 -4.22
N ASP A 193 -18.05 8.22 -4.62
CA ASP A 193 -19.50 8.40 -4.64
C ASP A 193 -20.24 7.51 -3.63
N GLN A 194 -19.67 6.34 -3.28
CA GLN A 194 -20.28 5.40 -2.36
C GLN A 194 -19.27 4.87 -1.35
N ILE A 195 -19.69 4.77 -0.08
CA ILE A 195 -18.97 4.08 0.99
C ILE A 195 -19.97 3.15 1.67
N LYS A 196 -19.68 1.84 1.67
CA LYS A 196 -20.58 0.80 2.18
C LYS A 196 -19.80 -0.29 2.90
N THR A 197 -20.40 -0.91 3.90
CA THR A 197 -19.89 -2.13 4.54
C THR A 197 -20.84 -3.27 4.18
N ILE A 198 -20.28 -4.38 3.70
CA ILE A 198 -21.01 -5.56 3.23
C ILE A 198 -20.51 -6.82 3.92
N GLU A 199 -21.33 -7.86 3.89
CA GLU A 199 -20.88 -9.23 4.21
C GLU A 199 -19.90 -9.73 3.14
N PRO A 200 -18.94 -10.61 3.49
CA PRO A 200 -17.94 -11.11 2.53
C PRO A 200 -18.52 -11.82 1.31
N THR A 201 -19.73 -12.37 1.43
CA THR A 201 -20.43 -13.10 0.38
C THR A 201 -21.37 -12.23 -0.47
N ASP A 202 -21.59 -10.98 -0.06
CA ASP A 202 -22.44 -10.04 -0.80
C ASP A 202 -21.61 -9.34 -1.88
N THR A 203 -21.82 -9.72 -3.14
CA THR A 203 -21.10 -9.17 -4.30
C THR A 203 -21.92 -8.22 -5.15
N GLN A 204 -23.16 -7.88 -4.74
CA GLN A 204 -24.06 -7.06 -5.55
C GLN A 204 -23.51 -5.68 -5.88
N ASP A 205 -22.83 -5.03 -4.93
CA ASP A 205 -22.20 -3.72 -5.14
C ASP A 205 -20.91 -3.78 -5.98
N LEU A 206 -20.46 -4.95 -6.39
CA LEU A 206 -19.27 -5.17 -7.21
C LEU A 206 -19.60 -5.48 -8.68
N LEU A 207 -20.89 -5.56 -9.02
CA LEU A 207 -21.34 -5.85 -10.37
C LEU A 207 -21.12 -4.66 -11.30
N ILE A 208 -20.85 -4.95 -12.57
CA ILE A 208 -20.79 -3.95 -13.64
C ILE A 208 -22.15 -3.28 -13.78
N GLN A 209 -22.14 -1.96 -13.88
CA GLN A 209 -23.33 -1.14 -14.14
C GLN A 209 -23.24 -0.60 -15.58
N ASP A 210 -24.30 -0.77 -16.36
CA ASP A 210 -24.30 -0.39 -17.76
C ASP A 210 -24.03 1.11 -17.95
N GLY A 211 -23.08 1.42 -18.84
CA GLY A 211 -22.64 2.78 -19.13
C GLY A 211 -21.71 3.43 -18.11
N GLU A 212 -21.56 2.85 -16.91
CA GLU A 212 -20.73 3.42 -15.84
C GLU A 212 -19.25 2.98 -15.95
N ASP A 213 -18.34 3.86 -15.50
CA ASP A 213 -16.90 3.58 -15.33
C ASP A 213 -16.58 3.70 -13.84
N LEU A 214 -16.46 2.53 -13.17
CA LEU A 214 -16.38 2.43 -11.72
C LEU A 214 -15.12 1.72 -11.26
N ILE A 215 -14.56 2.19 -10.14
CA ILE A 215 -13.56 1.47 -9.36
C ILE A 215 -13.98 1.41 -7.90
N THR A 216 -13.96 0.21 -7.33
CA THR A 216 -14.18 -0.02 -5.89
C THR A 216 -12.87 -0.41 -5.21
N LEU A 217 -12.48 0.37 -4.20
CA LEU A 217 -11.41 0.03 -3.27
C LEU A 217 -12.00 -0.80 -2.13
N MET A 218 -11.47 -2.01 -1.91
CA MET A 218 -12.02 -2.96 -0.93
C MET A 218 -11.00 -3.37 0.11
N THR A 219 -11.43 -3.45 1.38
CA THR A 219 -10.60 -3.98 2.47
C THR A 219 -11.45 -4.60 3.57
N CYS A 220 -10.80 -5.33 4.49
CA CYS A 220 -11.47 -5.93 5.64
C CYS A 220 -11.88 -4.89 6.70
N THR A 221 -13.00 -5.12 7.36
CA THR A 221 -13.53 -4.30 8.46
C THR A 221 -14.37 -5.17 9.40
N PRO A 222 -14.51 -4.83 10.73
CA PRO A 222 -13.75 -3.84 11.49
C PRO A 222 -12.25 -4.17 11.60
N TYR A 223 -11.44 -3.17 11.98
CA TYR A 223 -10.00 -3.33 12.17
C TYR A 223 -9.67 -4.52 13.08
N MET A 224 -8.78 -5.42 12.64
CA MET A 224 -8.34 -6.65 13.33
C MET A 224 -9.46 -7.73 13.53
N VAL A 225 -10.72 -7.43 13.25
CA VAL A 225 -11.85 -8.40 13.36
C VAL A 225 -12.18 -9.02 12.00
N ASN A 226 -12.14 -8.24 10.93
CA ASN A 226 -12.18 -8.66 9.52
C ASN A 226 -13.46 -9.42 9.07
N THR A 227 -14.57 -9.30 9.81
CA THR A 227 -15.82 -10.01 9.53
C THR A 227 -16.57 -9.50 8.30
N HIS A 228 -16.36 -8.25 7.92
CA HIS A 228 -17.05 -7.59 6.81
C HIS A 228 -16.03 -7.03 5.79
N ARG A 229 -16.54 -6.47 4.70
CA ARG A 229 -15.75 -5.74 3.71
C ARG A 229 -16.19 -4.29 3.66
N LEU A 230 -15.23 -3.37 3.76
CA LEU A 230 -15.44 -1.95 3.49
C LEU A 230 -15.22 -1.71 2.00
N LEU A 231 -16.21 -1.13 1.34
CA LEU A 231 -16.17 -0.69 -0.04
C LEU A 231 -16.12 0.83 -0.10
N VAL A 232 -15.20 1.37 -0.87
CA VAL A 232 -15.10 2.79 -1.22
C VAL A 232 -15.10 2.85 -2.74
N ARG A 233 -16.28 3.15 -3.33
CA ARG A 233 -16.46 3.22 -4.77
C ARG A 233 -16.23 4.63 -5.27
N GLY A 234 -15.59 4.75 -6.41
CA GLY A 234 -15.49 5.98 -7.18
C GLY A 234 -15.98 5.80 -8.60
N HIS A 235 -16.59 6.86 -9.14
CA HIS A 235 -16.95 6.98 -10.55
C HIS A 235 -15.93 7.83 -11.27
N ARG A 236 -15.80 7.62 -12.58
CA ARG A 236 -14.84 8.33 -13.43
C ARG A 236 -15.16 9.82 -13.50
N ILE A 237 -14.12 10.66 -13.32
CA ILE A 237 -14.17 12.11 -13.56
C ILE A 237 -13.03 12.54 -14.50
N PRO A 238 -13.14 13.70 -15.17
CA PRO A 238 -12.03 14.25 -15.93
C PRO A 238 -10.81 14.52 -15.05
N TYR A 239 -9.63 14.06 -15.51
CA TYR A 239 -8.38 14.37 -14.82
C TYR A 239 -8.07 15.88 -14.89
N LYS A 240 -7.70 16.46 -13.74
CA LYS A 240 -7.31 17.87 -13.61
C LYS A 240 -5.80 17.97 -13.38
N PRO A 241 -5.03 18.68 -14.24
CA PRO A 241 -3.58 18.79 -14.10
C PRO A 241 -3.09 19.37 -12.75
N GLU A 242 -3.93 20.15 -12.06
CA GLU A 242 -3.62 20.71 -10.73
C GLU A 242 -3.38 19.63 -9.68
N ALA A 243 -3.97 18.45 -9.85
CA ALA A 243 -3.80 17.30 -8.97
C ALA A 243 -2.38 16.71 -9.04
N GLU A 244 -1.62 16.98 -10.09
CA GLU A 244 -0.27 16.45 -10.30
C GLU A 244 0.67 16.76 -9.13
N LYS A 245 0.52 17.92 -8.51
CA LYS A 245 1.31 18.33 -7.34
C LYS A 245 1.06 17.41 -6.15
N GLU A 246 -0.20 17.17 -5.79
CA GLU A 246 -0.58 16.31 -4.66
C GLU A 246 -0.17 14.85 -4.88
N ILE A 247 -0.29 14.37 -6.12
CA ILE A 247 0.15 13.02 -6.51
C ILE A 247 1.65 12.89 -6.31
N LYS A 248 2.45 13.83 -6.85
CA LYS A 248 3.92 13.84 -6.69
C LYS A 248 4.35 13.96 -5.22
N GLU A 249 3.68 14.81 -4.45
CA GLU A 249 3.93 14.93 -3.01
C GLU A 249 3.66 13.60 -2.29
N THR A 250 2.59 12.88 -2.65
CA THR A 250 2.25 11.58 -2.08
C THR A 250 3.32 10.53 -2.41
N ILE A 251 3.73 10.42 -3.66
CA ILE A 251 4.78 9.50 -4.12
C ILE A 251 6.11 9.82 -3.41
N ASN A 252 6.51 11.10 -3.36
CA ASN A 252 7.73 11.55 -2.70
C ASN A 252 7.69 11.30 -1.17
N HIS A 253 6.54 11.51 -0.53
CA HIS A 253 6.35 11.21 0.88
C HIS A 253 6.63 9.74 1.18
N ASN A 254 6.04 8.84 0.42
CA ASN A 254 6.24 7.40 0.59
C ASN A 254 7.69 6.98 0.31
N ARG A 255 8.30 7.52 -0.75
CA ARG A 255 9.71 7.25 -1.09
C ARG A 255 10.69 7.71 -0.01
N ASN A 256 10.46 8.87 0.59
CA ASN A 256 11.39 9.49 1.54
C ASN A 256 11.14 9.02 3.00
N LYS A 257 10.04 8.34 3.26
CA LYS A 257 9.63 7.89 4.59
C LYS A 257 10.73 7.08 5.31
N LEU A 258 11.38 6.15 4.61
CA LEU A 258 12.48 5.37 5.16
C LEU A 258 13.66 6.23 5.61
N PHE A 259 14.08 7.20 4.79
CA PHE A 259 15.21 8.09 5.11
C PHE A 259 14.89 8.99 6.31
N ILE A 260 13.64 9.45 6.44
CA ILE A 260 13.18 10.25 7.58
C ILE A 260 13.27 9.42 8.88
N TRP A 261 12.82 8.16 8.86
CA TRP A 261 12.91 7.27 10.01
C TRP A 261 14.34 6.92 10.39
N ILE A 262 15.20 6.62 9.42
CA ILE A 262 16.63 6.36 9.66
C ILE A 262 17.29 7.60 10.31
N GLY A 263 17.05 8.80 9.76
CA GLY A 263 17.57 10.05 10.32
C GLY A 263 17.09 10.31 11.76
N GLY A 264 15.80 10.08 12.02
CA GLY A 264 15.22 10.18 13.36
C GLY A 264 15.86 9.23 14.38
N ILE A 265 16.07 7.97 14.01
CA ILE A 265 16.72 6.97 14.86
C ILE A 265 18.17 7.37 15.15
N ILE A 266 18.93 7.78 14.14
CA ILE A 266 20.31 8.25 14.32
C ILE A 266 20.36 9.44 15.29
N LEU A 267 19.47 10.42 15.12
CA LEU A 267 19.38 11.58 16.01
C LEU A 267 19.05 11.16 17.46
N ALA A 268 18.09 10.25 17.65
CA ALA A 268 17.71 9.74 18.97
C ALA A 268 18.89 9.02 19.65
N VAL A 269 19.68 8.23 18.90
CA VAL A 269 20.88 7.57 19.40
C VAL A 269 21.95 8.58 19.81
N LEU A 270 22.21 9.59 18.98
CA LEU A 270 23.20 10.64 19.30
C LEU A 270 22.80 11.46 20.54
N LEU A 271 21.51 11.82 20.66
CA LEU A 271 21.01 12.51 21.84
C LEU A 271 21.12 11.67 23.11
N SER A 272 20.80 10.38 23.05
CA SER A 272 20.91 9.46 24.17
C SER A 272 22.37 9.29 24.63
N LEU A 273 23.30 9.18 23.68
CA LEU A 273 24.74 9.14 23.97
C LEU A 273 25.25 10.45 24.58
N PHE A 274 24.77 11.60 24.10
CA PHE A 274 25.11 12.91 24.65
C PHE A 274 24.63 13.07 26.09
N ILE A 275 23.36 12.74 26.35
CA ILE A 275 22.77 12.79 27.70
C ILE A 275 23.54 11.85 28.62
N PHE A 276 23.85 10.64 28.20
CA PHE A 276 24.62 9.68 28.98
C PHE A 276 26.02 10.23 29.36
N ARG A 277 26.74 10.83 28.38
CA ARG A 277 28.05 11.45 28.64
C ARG A 277 27.92 12.59 29.62
N LYS A 278 26.88 13.43 29.55
CA LYS A 278 26.64 14.56 30.47
C LYS A 278 26.34 14.08 31.90
N ILE A 279 25.50 13.02 32.05
CA ILE A 279 25.20 12.41 33.34
C ILE A 279 26.46 11.77 33.93
N LYS A 280 27.27 11.07 33.13
CA LYS A 280 28.53 10.48 33.59
C LYS A 280 29.51 11.54 34.07
N LYS A 281 29.63 12.68 33.35
CA LYS A 281 30.51 13.79 33.73
C LYS A 281 30.08 14.43 35.07
N LYS A 282 28.76 14.63 35.32
CA LYS A 282 28.24 15.16 36.58
C LYS A 282 28.44 14.20 37.79
N ARG A 283 28.57 12.88 37.54
CA ARG A 283 28.78 11.87 38.59
C ARG A 283 30.24 11.65 38.97
N THR A 284 31.19 12.21 38.17
CA THR A 284 32.62 12.11 38.41
C THR A 284 33.23 13.36 39.09
N HIS A 285 32.45 14.43 39.20
CA HIS A 285 32.65 15.60 40.08
C HIS A 285 31.77 15.48 41.30
#